data_31afdf12fab63934070e04e76a38de6c
#
_entry.id   31afdf12fab63934070e04e76a38de6c
#
_cell.length_a   1.000
_cell.length_b   1.000
_cell.length_c   1.000
_cell.angle_alpha   90.00
_cell.angle_beta   90.00
_cell.angle_gamma   90.00
#
_symmetry.space_group_name_H-M   'P 1'
#
loop_
_entity.id
_entity.type
_entity.pdbx_description
1 polymer ?
#
loop_
_entity_poly.entity_id
_entity_poly.type
_entity_poly.pdbx_seq_one_letter_code
_entity_poly.pdbx_strand_id
1 'polypeptide(L)'
;MTQKNESQRQDRVAAWSRHAESELSAYQSAAKLDLQAQKPRDHKLCASLEEAIRRSGLRDGMTLSFHHAFRGGDLTINLVMETIAKMGFKNLTLASSSLSDCHAPLVEHIRNGVVSRIYTSGLRGPLAEEISRGLLAEPVQIHSHGGRVHLVQSGELNIDVAFLGVPSCDEFGNANGYTGKACCGSLGYAMVDADSAKQVVMLTEQLLPYPHNPASIAQDQVDLIVQIEEVGDANKIGAGATRMTTNPRELLIARSAAEVIAHSGYFNEGFSLQTGTGGASLAVTRFLEDKMRSRNIVANFALGGITATMVDLHEKGLIRKLLDVQSFDRNAAQSLARNPNHIEISANQYANWGSKGASVDRLDVVVLSALEVDTHFNVNVLTGSDGGIAVAAGRAA
;
A
#
# COMPACT_ATOMS: atom_id res chain seq x y z
N MET A 1 -24.17 56.70 -38.69
CA MET A 1 -23.26 55.80 -38.00
C MET A 1 -22.27 55.29 -39.02
N THR A 2 -21.09 55.73 -38.91
CA THR A 2 -20.13 55.96 -39.97
C THR A 2 -19.20 54.80 -40.25
N GLN A 3 -18.72 54.66 -41.50
CA GLN A 3 -17.72 53.72 -42.04
C GLN A 3 -16.52 53.46 -41.08
N LYS A 4 -16.22 54.39 -40.19
CA LYS A 4 -15.17 54.32 -39.21
C LYS A 4 -15.46 53.25 -38.10
N ASN A 5 -16.71 53.03 -37.73
CA ASN A 5 -17.12 52.04 -36.76
C ASN A 5 -17.12 50.62 -37.33
N GLU A 6 -17.36 50.50 -38.61
CA GLU A 6 -17.37 49.20 -39.31
C GLU A 6 -15.93 48.68 -39.54
N SER A 7 -15.02 49.57 -39.91
CA SER A 7 -13.59 49.26 -40.01
C SER A 7 -12.99 48.82 -38.69
N GLN A 8 -13.27 49.52 -37.58
CA GLN A 8 -12.81 49.15 -36.24
C GLN A 8 -13.39 47.82 -35.75
N ARG A 9 -14.60 47.46 -36.15
CA ARG A 9 -15.21 46.18 -35.84
C ARG A 9 -14.57 45.06 -36.64
N GLN A 10 -14.27 45.27 -37.90
CA GLN A 10 -13.58 44.32 -38.78
C GLN A 10 -12.14 44.06 -38.28
N ASP A 11 -11.42 45.09 -37.84
CA ASP A 11 -10.08 44.99 -37.29
C ASP A 11 -10.06 44.20 -35.98
N ARG A 12 -11.05 44.36 -35.11
CA ARG A 12 -11.21 43.58 -33.87
C ARG A 12 -11.52 42.11 -34.15
N VAL A 13 -12.39 41.83 -35.11
CA VAL A 13 -12.72 40.45 -35.49
C VAL A 13 -11.52 39.77 -36.10
N ALA A 14 -10.76 40.46 -36.96
CA ALA A 14 -9.54 39.92 -37.57
C ALA A 14 -8.41 39.69 -36.51
N ALA A 15 -8.30 40.57 -35.51
CA ALA A 15 -7.38 40.41 -34.41
C ALA A 15 -7.76 39.21 -33.52
N TRP A 16 -9.06 39.06 -33.25
CA TRP A 16 -9.57 37.92 -32.46
C TRP A 16 -9.42 36.61 -33.19
N SER A 17 -9.67 36.54 -34.50
CA SER A 17 -9.46 35.34 -35.32
C SER A 17 -8.00 34.91 -35.34
N ARG A 18 -7.06 35.84 -35.48
CA ARG A 18 -5.62 35.53 -35.43
C ARG A 18 -5.18 35.01 -34.06
N HIS A 19 -5.76 35.54 -32.99
CA HIS A 19 -5.48 35.05 -31.62
C HIS A 19 -6.03 33.64 -31.41
N ALA A 20 -7.27 33.40 -31.85
CA ALA A 20 -7.90 32.08 -31.77
C ALA A 20 -7.17 31.02 -32.62
N GLU A 21 -6.68 31.41 -33.83
CA GLU A 21 -5.87 30.51 -34.66
C GLU A 21 -4.51 30.21 -34.03
N SER A 22 -3.88 31.17 -33.35
CA SER A 22 -2.64 31.00 -32.63
C SER A 22 -2.81 30.06 -31.40
N GLU A 23 -3.88 30.25 -30.63
CA GLU A 23 -4.21 29.37 -29.52
C GLU A 23 -4.58 27.95 -29.99
N LEU A 24 -5.38 27.86 -31.07
CA LEU A 24 -5.72 26.55 -31.64
C LEU A 24 -4.50 25.82 -32.20
N SER A 25 -3.56 26.54 -32.83
CA SER A 25 -2.30 25.99 -33.31
C SER A 25 -1.40 25.54 -32.14
N ALA A 26 -1.33 26.33 -31.07
CA ALA A 26 -0.61 25.94 -29.85
C ALA A 26 -1.24 24.73 -29.16
N TYR A 27 -2.58 24.67 -29.09
CA TYR A 27 -3.30 23.51 -28.57
C TYR A 27 -3.10 22.27 -29.44
N GLN A 28 -3.17 22.40 -30.77
CA GLN A 28 -2.88 21.30 -31.70
C GLN A 28 -1.42 20.84 -31.66
N SER A 29 -0.48 21.77 -31.41
CA SER A 29 0.93 21.48 -31.23
C SER A 29 1.20 20.77 -29.91
N ALA A 30 0.54 21.19 -28.83
CA ALA A 30 0.63 20.51 -27.53
C ALA A 30 -0.05 19.13 -27.56
N ALA A 31 -1.19 19.00 -28.25
CA ALA A 31 -1.86 17.72 -28.45
C ALA A 31 -1.08 16.75 -29.35
N LYS A 32 -0.21 17.24 -30.24
CA LYS A 32 0.68 16.40 -31.04
C LYS A 32 1.84 15.81 -30.27
N LEU A 33 2.13 16.30 -29.08
CA LEU A 33 3.33 15.87 -28.35
C LEU A 33 3.25 14.47 -27.75
N ASP A 34 2.07 13.86 -27.62
CA ASP A 34 2.00 12.56 -26.92
C ASP A 34 0.98 11.53 -27.45
N LEU A 35 0.09 11.87 -28.32
CA LEU A 35 -0.91 10.91 -28.83
C LEU A 35 -0.36 9.89 -29.83
N GLN A 36 0.89 10.04 -30.29
CA GLN A 36 1.54 9.04 -31.16
C GLN A 36 2.35 7.97 -30.37
N ALA A 37 2.57 8.18 -29.08
CA ALA A 37 3.48 7.32 -28.32
C ALA A 37 2.83 6.02 -27.84
N GLN A 38 1.52 5.90 -27.80
CA GLN A 38 0.89 4.70 -27.29
C GLN A 38 -0.32 4.29 -28.14
N LYS A 39 -0.15 3.27 -28.96
CA LYS A 39 -1.27 2.45 -29.41
C LYS A 39 -1.64 1.51 -28.27
N PRO A 40 -2.76 1.71 -27.58
CA PRO A 40 -2.95 1.18 -26.21
C PRO A 40 -3.24 -0.32 -26.12
N ARG A 41 -3.50 -1.03 -27.18
CA ARG A 41 -4.27 -2.28 -27.06
C ARG A 41 -3.52 -3.58 -27.19
N ASP A 42 -2.41 -3.64 -27.94
CA ASP A 42 -1.79 -4.93 -28.27
C ASP A 42 -0.50 -5.22 -27.49
N HIS A 43 -0.15 -4.40 -26.46
CA HIS A 43 1.23 -4.38 -25.97
C HIS A 43 1.44 -4.45 -24.47
N LYS A 44 0.40 -4.50 -23.63
CA LYS A 44 0.62 -4.61 -22.17
C LYS A 44 1.06 -6.02 -21.78
N LEU A 45 0.49 -7.05 -22.37
CA LEU A 45 0.87 -8.44 -22.08
C LEU A 45 2.29 -8.73 -22.54
N CYS A 46 3.07 -9.32 -21.64
CA CYS A 46 4.41 -9.82 -21.87
C CYS A 46 4.41 -11.35 -21.79
N ALA A 47 5.20 -12.00 -22.66
CA ALA A 47 5.31 -13.45 -22.68
C ALA A 47 6.11 -14.01 -21.51
N SER A 48 6.96 -13.17 -20.86
CA SER A 48 7.74 -13.56 -19.70
C SER A 48 8.08 -12.36 -18.80
N LEU A 49 8.54 -12.65 -17.60
CA LEU A 49 9.01 -11.61 -16.64
C LEU A 49 10.26 -10.91 -17.18
N GLU A 50 11.17 -11.61 -17.84
CA GLU A 50 12.34 -11.02 -18.48
C GLU A 50 11.98 -10.03 -19.59
N GLU A 51 10.93 -10.34 -20.36
CA GLU A 51 10.41 -9.40 -21.36
C GLU A 51 9.86 -8.14 -20.68
N ALA A 52 9.04 -8.29 -19.64
CA ALA A 52 8.49 -7.15 -18.91
C ALA A 52 9.59 -6.29 -18.28
N ILE A 53 10.61 -6.90 -17.68
CA ILE A 53 11.77 -6.19 -17.12
C ILE A 53 12.51 -5.40 -18.22
N ARG A 54 12.74 -5.99 -19.41
CA ARG A 54 13.36 -5.24 -20.52
C ARG A 54 12.49 -4.11 -21.02
N ARG A 55 11.19 -4.37 -21.19
CA ARG A 55 10.23 -3.37 -21.69
C ARG A 55 9.98 -2.22 -20.71
N SER A 56 10.11 -2.47 -19.40
CA SER A 56 10.01 -1.41 -18.39
C SER A 56 11.18 -0.40 -18.46
N GLY A 57 12.21 -0.71 -19.25
CA GLY A 57 13.40 0.16 -19.37
C GLY A 57 14.27 0.16 -18.12
N LEU A 58 14.17 -0.87 -17.26
CA LEU A 58 15.00 -1.01 -16.07
C LEU A 58 16.48 -0.88 -16.38
N ARG A 59 17.22 -0.16 -15.53
CA ARG A 59 18.66 0.04 -15.59
C ARG A 59 19.25 0.00 -14.19
N ASP A 60 20.57 -0.23 -14.13
CA ASP A 60 21.32 -0.14 -12.88
C ASP A 60 21.10 1.21 -12.18
N GLY A 61 21.02 1.19 -10.87
CA GLY A 61 20.80 2.36 -10.03
C GLY A 61 19.32 2.80 -9.87
N MET A 62 18.40 2.21 -10.63
CA MET A 62 16.96 2.55 -10.54
C MET A 62 16.31 2.07 -9.26
N THR A 63 15.19 2.69 -8.92
CA THR A 63 14.36 2.37 -7.76
C THR A 63 13.20 1.47 -8.15
N LEU A 64 13.12 0.32 -7.48
CA LEU A 64 12.05 -0.64 -7.61
C LEU A 64 11.08 -0.54 -6.43
N SER A 65 9.80 -0.69 -6.69
CA SER A 65 8.78 -0.76 -5.64
C SER A 65 8.01 -2.07 -5.67
N PHE A 66 7.60 -2.48 -4.46
CA PHE A 66 6.74 -3.63 -4.20
C PHE A 66 5.80 -3.32 -3.04
N HIS A 67 4.60 -3.87 -3.07
CA HIS A 67 3.67 -3.83 -1.95
C HIS A 67 3.71 -5.12 -1.12
N HIS A 68 3.14 -5.09 0.08
CA HIS A 68 3.16 -6.22 1.02
C HIS A 68 1.77 -6.82 1.32
N ALA A 69 0.83 -6.72 0.38
CA ALA A 69 -0.53 -7.24 0.59
C ALA A 69 -0.55 -8.76 0.81
N PHE A 70 0.36 -9.50 0.20
CA PHE A 70 0.51 -10.96 0.40
C PHE A 70 1.17 -11.35 1.71
N ARG A 71 1.80 -10.39 2.43
CA ARG A 71 2.42 -10.59 3.76
C ARG A 71 3.46 -11.72 3.74
N GLY A 72 3.37 -12.68 4.69
CA GLY A 72 4.28 -13.83 4.74
C GLY A 72 4.09 -14.86 3.62
N GLY A 73 3.08 -14.70 2.79
CA GLY A 73 2.82 -15.51 1.60
C GLY A 73 3.34 -14.91 0.31
N ASP A 74 4.02 -13.76 0.34
CA ASP A 74 4.53 -13.12 -0.88
C ASP A 74 5.57 -13.98 -1.59
N LEU A 75 5.36 -14.19 -2.90
CA LEU A 75 6.30 -14.83 -3.81
C LEU A 75 6.84 -13.85 -4.86
N THR A 76 6.19 -12.69 -5.01
CA THR A 76 6.46 -11.72 -6.07
C THR A 76 7.85 -11.12 -5.96
N ILE A 77 8.23 -10.62 -4.78
CA ILE A 77 9.53 -9.95 -4.58
C ILE A 77 10.69 -10.89 -4.91
N ASN A 78 10.66 -12.10 -4.39
CA ASN A 78 11.75 -13.06 -4.61
C ASN A 78 11.86 -13.45 -6.09
N LEU A 79 10.73 -13.71 -6.77
CA LEU A 79 10.71 -14.07 -8.17
C LEU A 79 11.29 -12.95 -9.06
N VAL A 80 10.85 -11.72 -8.83
CA VAL A 80 11.31 -10.55 -9.60
C VAL A 80 12.80 -10.31 -9.35
N MET A 81 13.23 -10.30 -8.09
CA MET A 81 14.64 -10.02 -7.74
C MET A 81 15.60 -11.12 -8.22
N GLU A 82 15.19 -12.37 -8.19
CA GLU A 82 15.96 -13.49 -8.76
C GLU A 82 16.12 -13.34 -10.28
N THR A 83 15.03 -12.97 -10.97
CA THR A 83 15.06 -12.73 -12.42
C THR A 83 15.96 -11.55 -12.77
N ILE A 84 15.83 -10.44 -12.06
CA ILE A 84 16.68 -9.24 -12.20
C ILE A 84 18.17 -9.58 -11.99
N ALA A 85 18.47 -10.37 -10.95
CA ALA A 85 19.84 -10.81 -10.66
C ALA A 85 20.42 -11.68 -11.79
N LYS A 86 19.63 -12.61 -12.33
CA LYS A 86 20.02 -13.45 -13.50
C LYS A 86 20.25 -12.64 -14.77
N MET A 87 19.51 -11.54 -14.94
CA MET A 87 19.69 -10.62 -16.06
C MET A 87 20.91 -9.70 -15.89
N GLY A 88 21.58 -9.72 -14.72
CA GLY A 88 22.84 -9.03 -14.46
C GLY A 88 22.72 -7.60 -13.93
N PHE A 89 21.51 -7.13 -13.60
CA PHE A 89 21.32 -5.80 -13.04
C PHE A 89 21.96 -5.63 -11.66
N LYS A 90 22.40 -4.41 -11.37
CA LYS A 90 23.16 -4.05 -10.17
C LYS A 90 22.74 -2.69 -9.60
N ASN A 91 23.13 -2.47 -8.34
CA ASN A 91 23.03 -1.19 -7.65
C ASN A 91 21.59 -0.64 -7.53
N LEU A 92 20.60 -1.50 -7.44
CA LEU A 92 19.21 -1.11 -7.39
C LEU A 92 18.80 -0.64 -5.98
N THR A 93 17.88 0.31 -5.93
CA THR A 93 17.21 0.72 -4.70
C THR A 93 15.89 -0.03 -4.58
N LEU A 94 15.65 -0.65 -3.43
CA LEU A 94 14.40 -1.35 -3.13
C LEU A 94 13.51 -0.49 -2.23
N ALA A 95 12.38 -0.03 -2.76
CA ALA A 95 11.41 0.82 -2.07
C ALA A 95 10.12 0.05 -1.73
N SER A 96 10.24 -1.09 -1.04
CA SER A 96 9.10 -1.92 -0.67
C SER A 96 8.30 -1.32 0.49
N SER A 97 6.97 -1.43 0.44
CA SER A 97 6.11 -0.96 1.52
C SER A 97 6.29 -1.73 2.84
N SER A 98 6.73 -2.99 2.80
CA SER A 98 7.23 -3.75 3.97
C SER A 98 7.94 -5.02 3.51
N LEU A 99 8.96 -5.45 4.27
CA LEU A 99 9.73 -6.67 4.06
C LEU A 99 9.60 -7.60 5.27
N SER A 100 9.39 -8.88 5.03
CA SER A 100 9.15 -9.89 6.07
C SER A 100 10.07 -11.10 5.92
N ASP A 101 9.91 -12.09 6.79
CA ASP A 101 10.75 -13.28 6.86
C ASP A 101 10.86 -14.03 5.51
N CYS A 102 9.79 -14.03 4.70
CA CYS A 102 9.80 -14.69 3.39
C CYS A 102 10.77 -14.03 2.39
N HIS A 103 11.22 -12.80 2.65
CA HIS A 103 12.16 -12.08 1.81
C HIS A 103 13.64 -12.28 2.21
N ALA A 104 13.94 -13.29 3.03
CA ALA A 104 15.32 -13.67 3.40
C ALA A 104 16.28 -13.80 2.20
N PRO A 105 15.86 -14.27 0.98
CA PRO A 105 16.74 -14.31 -0.18
C PRO A 105 17.34 -12.97 -0.61
N LEU A 106 16.74 -11.84 -0.22
CA LEU A 106 17.29 -10.51 -0.49
C LEU A 106 18.69 -10.28 0.13
N VAL A 107 19.04 -11.02 1.18
CA VAL A 107 20.40 -11.02 1.77
C VAL A 107 21.44 -11.30 0.71
N GLU A 108 21.26 -12.35 -0.10
CA GLU A 108 22.19 -12.69 -1.16
C GLU A 108 22.20 -11.65 -2.31
N HIS A 109 21.05 -11.06 -2.63
CA HIS A 109 20.98 -10.00 -3.63
C HIS A 109 21.75 -8.74 -3.19
N ILE A 110 21.75 -8.43 -1.87
CA ILE A 110 22.58 -7.34 -1.33
C ILE A 110 24.06 -7.72 -1.38
N ARG A 111 24.44 -8.91 -0.92
CA ARG A 111 25.84 -9.40 -0.96
C ARG A 111 26.44 -9.38 -2.37
N ASN A 112 25.61 -9.72 -3.35
CA ASN A 112 25.99 -9.75 -4.77
C ASN A 112 25.89 -8.38 -5.47
N GLY A 113 25.55 -7.30 -4.75
CA GLY A 113 25.46 -5.94 -5.28
C GLY A 113 24.29 -5.69 -6.23
N VAL A 114 23.27 -6.55 -6.23
CA VAL A 114 22.01 -6.34 -6.98
C VAL A 114 21.21 -5.24 -6.30
N VAL A 115 21.08 -5.30 -4.97
CA VAL A 115 20.43 -4.28 -4.13
C VAL A 115 21.49 -3.55 -3.34
N SER A 116 21.48 -2.21 -3.37
CA SER A 116 22.43 -1.34 -2.65
C SER A 116 21.77 -0.47 -1.59
N ARG A 117 20.48 -0.18 -1.72
CA ARG A 117 19.71 0.66 -0.79
C ARG A 117 18.33 0.08 -0.54
N ILE A 118 17.80 0.31 0.66
CA ILE A 118 16.43 -0.10 1.02
C ILE A 118 15.70 1.06 1.69
N TYR A 119 14.49 1.34 1.18
CA TYR A 119 13.46 2.18 1.79
C TYR A 119 12.26 1.28 2.10
N THR A 120 11.75 1.32 3.33
CA THR A 120 10.63 0.45 3.72
C THR A 120 9.86 1.06 4.90
N SER A 121 8.65 0.56 5.16
CA SER A 121 7.93 0.86 6.41
C SER A 121 8.00 -0.30 7.39
N GLY A 122 8.59 -1.41 7.00
CA GLY A 122 8.72 -2.58 7.86
C GLY A 122 9.82 -3.52 7.41
N LEU A 123 10.59 -4.04 8.38
CA LEU A 123 11.72 -4.93 8.12
C LEU A 123 11.84 -5.98 9.23
N ARG A 124 11.87 -7.27 8.87
CA ARG A 124 11.87 -8.39 9.82
C ARG A 124 12.72 -9.56 9.35
N GLY A 125 12.91 -10.51 10.29
CA GLY A 125 13.54 -11.80 10.04
C GLY A 125 15.00 -11.71 9.66
N PRO A 126 15.53 -12.71 8.96
CA PRO A 126 16.96 -12.80 8.64
C PRO A 126 17.50 -11.57 7.90
N LEU A 127 16.68 -10.93 7.06
CA LEU A 127 17.09 -9.71 6.36
C LEU A 127 17.34 -8.55 7.35
N ALA A 128 16.47 -8.37 8.35
CA ALA A 128 16.65 -7.34 9.38
C ALA A 128 17.89 -7.61 10.24
N GLU A 129 18.12 -8.87 10.59
CA GLU A 129 19.30 -9.30 11.38
C GLU A 129 20.60 -9.00 10.63
N GLU A 130 20.70 -9.39 9.36
CA GLU A 130 21.90 -9.15 8.56
C GLU A 130 22.14 -7.67 8.29
N ILE A 131 21.10 -6.87 8.05
CA ILE A 131 21.21 -5.43 7.91
C ILE A 131 21.69 -4.79 9.22
N SER A 132 21.19 -5.24 10.37
CA SER A 132 21.65 -4.79 11.69
C SER A 132 23.13 -5.10 11.94
N ARG A 133 23.67 -6.15 11.29
CA ARG A 133 25.10 -6.51 11.32
C ARG A 133 25.96 -5.76 10.32
N GLY A 134 25.38 -4.81 9.58
CA GLY A 134 26.12 -3.96 8.62
C GLY A 134 26.14 -4.51 7.18
N LEU A 135 25.16 -5.29 6.78
CA LEU A 135 25.07 -5.83 5.42
C LEU A 135 24.98 -4.74 4.33
N LEU A 136 24.28 -3.64 4.60
CA LEU A 136 24.19 -2.49 3.70
C LEU A 136 25.31 -1.48 3.99
N ALA A 137 25.87 -0.89 2.92
CA ALA A 137 26.86 0.18 3.04
C ALA A 137 26.27 1.49 3.58
N GLU A 138 25.00 1.76 3.25
CA GLU A 138 24.24 2.91 3.74
C GLU A 138 23.11 2.40 4.68
N PRO A 139 22.74 3.20 5.71
CA PRO A 139 21.63 2.80 6.60
C PRO A 139 20.34 2.60 5.85
N VAL A 140 19.60 1.55 6.22
CA VAL A 140 18.23 1.35 5.74
C VAL A 140 17.33 2.51 6.18
N GLN A 141 16.49 2.99 5.28
CA GLN A 141 15.52 4.05 5.55
C GLN A 141 14.18 3.44 5.94
N ILE A 142 13.79 3.62 7.20
CA ILE A 142 12.50 3.11 7.72
C ILE A 142 11.57 4.30 7.99
N HIS A 143 10.43 4.30 7.33
CA HIS A 143 9.42 5.35 7.43
C HIS A 143 8.11 4.78 7.96
N SER A 144 7.27 5.63 8.58
CA SER A 144 5.88 5.24 8.83
C SER A 144 5.16 4.95 7.50
N HIS A 145 4.05 4.24 7.54
CA HIS A 145 3.27 3.97 6.34
C HIS A 145 2.87 5.26 5.62
N GLY A 146 2.36 6.25 6.35
CA GLY A 146 2.03 7.57 5.79
C GLY A 146 3.27 8.36 5.33
N GLY A 147 4.40 8.24 6.07
CA GLY A 147 5.66 8.87 5.70
C GLY A 147 6.22 8.34 4.37
N ARG A 148 6.18 7.02 4.13
CA ARG A 148 6.57 6.45 2.84
C ARG A 148 5.72 7.00 1.70
N VAL A 149 4.40 7.06 1.90
CA VAL A 149 3.49 7.61 0.89
C VAL A 149 3.81 9.07 0.60
N HIS A 150 4.09 9.86 1.64
CA HIS A 150 4.47 11.25 1.48
C HIS A 150 5.76 11.40 0.65
N LEU A 151 6.82 10.63 0.96
CA LEU A 151 8.07 10.64 0.19
C LEU A 151 7.87 10.32 -1.29
N VAL A 152 7.02 9.34 -1.59
CA VAL A 152 6.71 8.95 -2.97
C VAL A 152 5.95 10.06 -3.69
N GLN A 153 4.93 10.64 -3.06
CA GLN A 153 4.09 11.67 -3.70
C GLN A 153 4.75 13.05 -3.74
N SER A 154 5.65 13.38 -2.82
CA SER A 154 6.44 14.61 -2.86
C SER A 154 7.57 14.56 -3.90
N GLY A 155 7.89 13.36 -4.40
CA GLY A 155 9.02 13.15 -5.32
C GLY A 155 10.38 13.03 -4.63
N GLU A 156 10.43 12.97 -3.30
CA GLU A 156 11.66 12.68 -2.56
C GLU A 156 12.13 11.24 -2.76
N LEU A 157 11.19 10.31 -2.93
CA LEU A 157 11.43 8.93 -3.31
C LEU A 157 10.76 8.64 -4.66
N ASN A 158 11.51 8.74 -5.74
CA ASN A 158 11.03 8.45 -7.09
C ASN A 158 11.07 6.94 -7.35
N ILE A 159 9.94 6.35 -7.73
CA ILE A 159 9.84 4.94 -8.14
C ILE A 159 10.00 4.88 -9.66
N ASP A 160 11.04 4.19 -10.14
CA ASP A 160 11.25 4.01 -11.57
C ASP A 160 10.38 2.87 -12.11
N VAL A 161 10.33 1.73 -11.41
CA VAL A 161 9.48 0.58 -11.78
C VAL A 161 8.78 0.03 -10.55
N ALA A 162 7.46 -0.01 -10.58
CA ALA A 162 6.65 -0.73 -9.59
C ALA A 162 6.29 -2.12 -10.12
N PHE A 163 6.69 -3.16 -9.40
CA PHE A 163 6.25 -4.54 -9.66
C PHE A 163 5.12 -4.88 -8.69
N LEU A 164 3.90 -4.94 -9.21
CA LEU A 164 2.69 -5.10 -8.41
C LEU A 164 2.08 -6.50 -8.64
N GLY A 165 2.23 -7.37 -7.65
CA GLY A 165 1.58 -8.67 -7.65
C GLY A 165 0.10 -8.53 -7.33
N VAL A 166 -0.77 -9.16 -8.11
CA VAL A 166 -2.21 -9.20 -7.88
C VAL A 166 -2.76 -10.60 -8.13
N PRO A 167 -3.76 -11.07 -7.37
CA PRO A 167 -4.32 -12.42 -7.57
C PRO A 167 -5.02 -12.56 -8.92
N SER A 168 -5.58 -11.48 -9.46
CA SER A 168 -6.21 -11.47 -10.78
C SER A 168 -6.22 -10.07 -11.41
N CYS A 169 -6.15 -10.03 -12.74
CA CYS A 169 -6.41 -8.83 -13.53
C CYS A 169 -7.01 -9.23 -14.91
N ASP A 170 -7.47 -8.24 -15.69
CA ASP A 170 -7.75 -8.45 -17.12
C ASP A 170 -6.54 -8.07 -17.99
N GLU A 171 -6.68 -8.29 -19.32
CA GLU A 171 -5.63 -8.00 -20.29
C GLU A 171 -5.28 -6.52 -20.45
N PHE A 172 -6.07 -5.62 -19.85
CA PHE A 172 -5.80 -4.18 -19.82
C PHE A 172 -5.20 -3.72 -18.49
N GLY A 173 -5.22 -4.57 -17.45
CA GLY A 173 -4.62 -4.29 -16.16
C GLY A 173 -5.61 -3.81 -15.09
N ASN A 174 -6.93 -3.91 -15.31
CA ASN A 174 -7.87 -3.73 -14.20
C ASN A 174 -7.69 -4.87 -13.20
N ALA A 175 -7.35 -4.55 -11.96
CA ALA A 175 -7.00 -5.52 -10.94
C ALA A 175 -7.62 -5.23 -9.59
N ASN A 176 -7.88 -6.26 -8.80
CA ASN A 176 -8.21 -6.17 -7.39
C ASN A 176 -7.55 -7.29 -6.58
N GLY A 177 -7.53 -7.13 -5.26
CA GLY A 177 -6.87 -8.09 -4.37
C GLY A 177 -7.80 -9.14 -3.77
N TYR A 178 -9.10 -9.15 -4.09
CA TYR A 178 -10.09 -10.02 -3.46
C TYR A 178 -10.73 -11.04 -4.43
N THR A 179 -10.28 -11.08 -5.67
CA THR A 179 -10.67 -12.10 -6.67
C THR A 179 -9.44 -12.93 -7.04
N GLY A 180 -9.56 -14.25 -7.03
CA GLY A 180 -8.47 -15.17 -7.38
C GLY A 180 -8.02 -16.07 -6.23
N LYS A 181 -7.08 -16.99 -6.52
CA LYS A 181 -6.58 -18.00 -5.57
C LYS A 181 -5.76 -17.34 -4.44
N ALA A 182 -4.84 -16.45 -4.79
CA ALA A 182 -4.00 -15.70 -3.84
C ALA A 182 -4.71 -14.44 -3.30
N CYS A 183 -6.02 -14.51 -3.04
CA CYS A 183 -6.81 -13.42 -2.49
C CYS A 183 -6.14 -12.82 -1.24
N CYS A 184 -5.71 -11.57 -1.34
CA CYS A 184 -4.98 -10.84 -0.28
C CYS A 184 -5.79 -9.67 0.32
N GLY A 185 -6.94 -9.35 -0.26
CA GLY A 185 -7.79 -8.23 0.17
C GLY A 185 -7.35 -6.88 -0.40
N SER A 186 -7.34 -5.85 0.42
CA SER A 186 -7.03 -4.49 -0.01
C SER A 186 -5.62 -4.33 -0.58
N LEU A 187 -5.52 -3.62 -1.70
CA LEU A 187 -4.30 -3.22 -2.40
C LEU A 187 -3.88 -1.76 -2.08
N GLY A 188 -4.30 -1.21 -0.95
CA GLY A 188 -4.17 0.21 -0.63
C GLY A 188 -2.76 0.78 -0.76
N TYR A 189 -1.70 -0.01 -0.50
CA TYR A 189 -0.31 0.40 -0.72
C TYR A 189 0.09 0.33 -2.20
N ALA A 190 -0.38 -0.69 -2.92
CA ALA A 190 -0.13 -0.84 -4.34
C ALA A 190 -0.75 0.29 -5.18
N MET A 191 -1.91 0.81 -4.76
CA MET A 191 -2.56 1.96 -5.40
C MET A 191 -1.64 3.18 -5.47
N VAL A 192 -0.91 3.47 -4.38
CA VAL A 192 0.03 4.62 -4.34
C VAL A 192 1.20 4.40 -5.28
N ASP A 193 1.72 3.19 -5.33
CA ASP A 193 2.84 2.86 -6.21
C ASP A 193 2.40 2.88 -7.69
N ALA A 194 1.17 2.42 -7.99
CA ALA A 194 0.58 2.51 -9.32
C ALA A 194 0.37 3.96 -9.78
N ASP A 195 -0.06 4.86 -8.86
CA ASP A 195 -0.25 6.28 -9.17
C ASP A 195 1.06 7.04 -9.41
N SER A 196 2.16 6.57 -8.83
CA SER A 196 3.38 7.39 -8.68
C SER A 196 4.59 6.85 -9.44
N ALA A 197 4.62 5.58 -9.80
CA ALA A 197 5.74 4.98 -10.51
C ALA A 197 5.79 5.44 -11.97
N LYS A 198 7.00 5.54 -12.52
CA LYS A 198 7.19 5.86 -13.94
C LYS A 198 6.76 4.71 -14.86
N GLN A 199 6.94 3.48 -14.39
CA GLN A 199 6.48 2.27 -15.05
C GLN A 199 5.83 1.32 -14.04
N VAL A 200 4.70 0.76 -14.40
CA VAL A 200 3.96 -0.21 -13.59
C VAL A 200 3.91 -1.55 -14.33
N VAL A 201 4.55 -2.55 -13.74
CA VAL A 201 4.54 -3.93 -14.18
C VAL A 201 3.65 -4.73 -13.26
N MET A 202 2.50 -5.17 -13.75
CA MET A 202 1.57 -6.02 -13.01
C MET A 202 1.90 -7.50 -13.21
N LEU A 203 2.03 -8.22 -12.11
CA LEU A 203 2.19 -9.67 -12.10
C LEU A 203 0.89 -10.31 -11.60
N THR A 204 0.36 -11.28 -12.34
CA THR A 204 -0.88 -11.96 -11.96
C THR A 204 -0.78 -13.46 -12.17
N GLU A 205 -1.47 -14.23 -11.33
CA GLU A 205 -1.64 -15.67 -11.56
C GLU A 205 -2.86 -16.00 -12.44
N GLN A 206 -3.79 -15.05 -12.58
CA GLN A 206 -5.03 -15.28 -13.31
C GLN A 206 -5.44 -14.06 -14.15
N LEU A 207 -5.48 -14.27 -15.48
CA LEU A 207 -6.13 -13.33 -16.38
C LEU A 207 -7.62 -13.63 -16.47
N LEU A 208 -8.44 -12.61 -16.26
CA LEU A 208 -9.89 -12.66 -16.30
C LEU A 208 -10.43 -11.89 -17.51
N PRO A 209 -11.65 -12.20 -17.98
CA PRO A 209 -12.27 -11.46 -19.08
C PRO A 209 -12.45 -9.96 -18.73
N TYR A 210 -12.20 -9.10 -19.72
CA TYR A 210 -12.46 -7.67 -19.63
C TYR A 210 -13.97 -7.36 -19.60
N PRO A 211 -14.43 -6.39 -18.79
CA PRO A 211 -13.69 -5.61 -17.79
C PRO A 211 -13.71 -6.30 -16.41
N HIS A 212 -12.54 -6.39 -15.76
CA HIS A 212 -12.43 -6.92 -14.41
C HIS A 212 -12.66 -5.81 -13.36
N ASN A 213 -13.93 -5.62 -12.99
CA ASN A 213 -14.39 -4.59 -12.06
C ASN A 213 -15.17 -5.19 -10.87
N PRO A 214 -15.17 -4.48 -9.72
CA PRO A 214 -14.48 -3.23 -9.43
C PRO A 214 -12.95 -3.42 -9.35
N ALA A 215 -12.20 -2.44 -9.87
CA ALA A 215 -10.74 -2.45 -9.88
C ALA A 215 -10.19 -1.57 -8.76
N SER A 216 -9.24 -2.11 -8.00
CA SER A 216 -8.42 -1.38 -7.03
C SER A 216 -7.32 -0.59 -7.73
N ILE A 217 -6.75 -1.17 -8.79
CA ILE A 217 -5.81 -0.54 -9.72
C ILE A 217 -6.47 -0.56 -11.09
N ALA A 218 -6.61 0.60 -11.71
CA ALA A 218 -7.28 0.75 -12.98
C ALA A 218 -6.31 0.58 -14.16
N GLN A 219 -6.85 0.21 -15.29
CA GLN A 219 -6.07 -0.09 -16.51
C GLN A 219 -5.19 1.06 -16.99
N ASP A 220 -5.54 2.31 -16.73
CA ASP A 220 -4.78 3.49 -17.13
C ASP A 220 -3.54 3.76 -16.24
N GLN A 221 -3.40 3.03 -15.12
CA GLN A 221 -2.26 3.06 -14.23
C GLN A 221 -1.23 1.96 -14.52
N VAL A 222 -1.49 1.04 -15.46
CA VAL A 222 -0.67 -0.16 -15.70
C VAL A 222 -0.04 -0.11 -17.09
N ASP A 223 1.28 -0.27 -17.17
CA ASP A 223 2.03 -0.27 -18.43
C ASP A 223 2.20 -1.67 -19.02
N LEU A 224 2.58 -2.63 -18.17
CA LEU A 224 2.90 -3.99 -18.58
C LEU A 224 2.23 -5.03 -17.67
N ILE A 225 1.90 -6.19 -18.22
CA ILE A 225 1.25 -7.30 -17.50
C ILE A 225 1.99 -8.59 -17.81
N VAL A 226 2.29 -9.36 -16.78
CA VAL A 226 2.89 -10.69 -16.88
C VAL A 226 2.03 -11.69 -16.13
N GLN A 227 1.63 -12.75 -16.81
CA GLN A 227 1.05 -13.89 -16.13
C GLN A 227 2.16 -14.81 -15.62
N ILE A 228 2.12 -15.11 -14.33
CA ILE A 228 3.06 -16.01 -13.63
C ILE A 228 2.29 -17.14 -12.97
N GLU A 229 2.98 -18.16 -12.51
CA GLU A 229 2.35 -19.35 -11.93
C GLU A 229 1.65 -19.03 -10.58
N GLU A 230 2.35 -18.32 -9.68
CA GLU A 230 1.84 -17.92 -8.38
C GLU A 230 2.42 -16.56 -7.96
N VAL A 231 1.56 -15.65 -7.53
CA VAL A 231 1.95 -14.35 -6.95
C VAL A 231 2.10 -14.44 -5.43
N GLY A 232 1.43 -15.41 -4.82
CA GLY A 232 1.44 -15.60 -3.37
C GLY A 232 0.93 -16.97 -2.95
N ASP A 233 1.50 -17.50 -1.85
CA ASP A 233 1.04 -18.72 -1.21
C ASP A 233 -0.25 -18.45 -0.43
N ALA A 234 -1.39 -18.88 -0.99
CA ALA A 234 -2.72 -18.69 -0.43
C ALA A 234 -2.88 -19.23 1.01
N ASN A 235 -2.04 -20.19 1.44
CA ASN A 235 -2.08 -20.75 2.78
C ASN A 235 -1.33 -19.89 3.81
N LYS A 236 -0.42 -19.04 3.35
CA LYS A 236 0.40 -18.15 4.19
C LYS A 236 -0.10 -16.71 4.19
N ILE A 237 -0.93 -16.33 3.22
CA ILE A 237 -1.56 -15.01 3.18
C ILE A 237 -2.49 -14.88 4.39
N GLY A 238 -2.15 -13.96 5.31
CA GLY A 238 -2.89 -13.76 6.55
C GLY A 238 -2.72 -14.86 7.61
N ALA A 239 -1.89 -15.88 7.38
CA ALA A 239 -1.64 -16.92 8.36
C ALA A 239 -0.83 -16.40 9.54
N GLY A 240 -1.33 -16.66 10.77
CA GLY A 240 -0.59 -16.40 12.02
C GLY A 240 -0.50 -14.94 12.49
N ALA A 241 -0.88 -13.97 11.65
CA ALA A 241 -0.74 -12.55 12.00
C ALA A 241 -1.86 -12.01 12.89
N THR A 242 -3.00 -12.72 12.98
CA THR A 242 -4.24 -12.26 13.63
C THR A 242 -4.72 -13.22 14.72
N ARG A 243 -3.80 -13.90 15.39
CA ARG A 243 -4.17 -14.75 16.55
C ARG A 243 -4.30 -13.88 17.79
N MET A 244 -5.50 -13.88 18.36
CA MET A 244 -5.71 -13.35 19.72
C MET A 244 -4.83 -14.14 20.71
N THR A 245 -4.19 -13.43 21.63
CA THR A 245 -3.35 -14.06 22.65
C THR A 245 -4.17 -14.91 23.62
N THR A 246 -3.57 -15.97 24.09
CA THR A 246 -4.05 -16.77 25.24
C THR A 246 -3.17 -16.58 26.47
N ASN A 247 -2.11 -15.77 26.35
CA ASN A 247 -1.18 -15.48 27.46
C ASN A 247 -1.90 -14.64 28.54
N PRO A 248 -1.97 -15.09 29.80
CA PRO A 248 -2.66 -14.37 30.86
C PRO A 248 -2.15 -12.94 31.12
N ARG A 249 -0.83 -12.70 30.95
CA ARG A 249 -0.24 -11.37 31.11
C ARG A 249 -0.71 -10.43 29.99
N GLU A 250 -0.70 -10.88 28.75
CA GLU A 250 -1.16 -10.10 27.61
C GLU A 250 -2.67 -9.84 27.65
N LEU A 251 -3.46 -10.81 28.14
CA LEU A 251 -4.89 -10.62 28.39
C LEU A 251 -5.14 -9.57 29.48
N LEU A 252 -4.32 -9.55 30.54
CA LEU A 252 -4.40 -8.53 31.57
C LEU A 252 -4.07 -7.13 30.99
N ILE A 253 -3.03 -7.02 30.17
CA ILE A 253 -2.67 -5.79 29.46
C ILE A 253 -3.84 -5.33 28.60
N ALA A 254 -4.41 -6.23 27.79
CA ALA A 254 -5.53 -5.92 26.91
C ALA A 254 -6.77 -5.44 27.67
N ARG A 255 -7.09 -6.08 28.77
CA ARG A 255 -8.19 -5.67 29.67
C ARG A 255 -7.93 -4.29 30.26
N SER A 256 -6.71 -4.03 30.76
CA SER A 256 -6.34 -2.73 31.33
C SER A 256 -6.38 -1.62 30.28
N ALA A 257 -5.93 -1.88 29.06
CA ALA A 257 -6.01 -0.95 27.95
C ALA A 257 -7.47 -0.61 27.60
N ALA A 258 -8.37 -1.60 27.57
CA ALA A 258 -9.79 -1.38 27.35
C ALA A 258 -10.45 -0.55 28.46
N GLU A 259 -9.99 -0.69 29.73
CA GLU A 259 -10.43 0.18 30.83
C GLU A 259 -9.96 1.63 30.63
N VAL A 260 -8.69 1.84 30.26
CA VAL A 260 -8.15 3.18 29.97
C VAL A 260 -8.95 3.83 28.83
N ILE A 261 -9.19 3.12 27.74
CA ILE A 261 -9.98 3.62 26.61
C ILE A 261 -11.38 4.02 27.08
N ALA A 262 -12.04 3.17 27.85
CA ALA A 262 -13.39 3.43 28.34
C ALA A 262 -13.51 4.66 29.26
N HIS A 263 -12.39 5.14 29.81
CA HIS A 263 -12.31 6.31 30.70
C HIS A 263 -11.56 7.50 30.08
N SER A 264 -11.09 7.39 28.83
CA SER A 264 -10.28 8.42 28.16
C SER A 264 -11.05 9.68 27.73
N GLY A 265 -12.39 9.64 27.72
CA GLY A 265 -13.23 10.69 27.14
C GLY A 265 -13.45 10.56 25.64
N TYR A 266 -12.72 9.70 24.95
CA TYR A 266 -12.89 9.41 23.50
C TYR A 266 -13.84 8.25 23.21
N PHE A 267 -14.16 7.43 24.21
CA PHE A 267 -15.03 6.26 24.07
C PHE A 267 -16.52 6.66 24.18
N ASN A 268 -17.01 7.32 23.13
CA ASN A 268 -18.38 7.83 23.03
C ASN A 268 -19.05 7.26 21.76
N GLU A 269 -20.36 7.47 21.66
CA GLU A 269 -21.11 7.14 20.45
C GLU A 269 -20.47 7.77 19.22
N GLY A 270 -20.18 6.96 18.21
CA GLY A 270 -19.55 7.40 16.97
C GLY A 270 -18.03 7.53 17.04
N PHE A 271 -17.34 7.02 18.06
CA PHE A 271 -15.87 6.99 18.11
C PHE A 271 -15.28 6.17 16.96
N SER A 272 -13.98 6.33 16.73
CA SER A 272 -13.23 5.60 15.73
C SER A 272 -12.03 4.87 16.33
N LEU A 273 -11.63 3.74 15.74
CA LEU A 273 -10.56 2.94 16.32
C LEU A 273 -9.67 2.27 15.26
N GLN A 274 -8.42 2.04 15.69
CA GLN A 274 -7.45 1.21 14.99
C GLN A 274 -6.76 0.27 15.98
N THR A 275 -6.48 -0.97 15.59
CA THR A 275 -5.65 -1.89 16.38
C THR A 275 -4.52 -2.45 15.54
N GLY A 276 -3.38 -2.72 16.20
CA GLY A 276 -2.28 -3.49 15.61
C GLY A 276 -2.63 -4.98 15.48
N THR A 277 -1.78 -5.73 14.81
CA THR A 277 -1.92 -7.19 14.59
C THR A 277 -1.42 -8.03 15.76
N GLY A 278 -0.78 -7.45 16.77
CA GLY A 278 -0.27 -8.17 17.94
C GLY A 278 -1.39 -8.81 18.76
N GLY A 279 -1.13 -9.96 19.36
CA GLY A 279 -2.12 -10.73 20.11
C GLY A 279 -2.81 -9.94 21.23
N ALA A 280 -2.04 -9.11 21.97
CA ALA A 280 -2.57 -8.23 23.00
C ALA A 280 -3.45 -7.12 22.41
N SER A 281 -2.99 -6.46 21.31
CA SER A 281 -3.76 -5.39 20.64
C SER A 281 -5.10 -5.91 20.11
N LEU A 282 -5.11 -7.12 19.52
CA LEU A 282 -6.34 -7.78 19.09
C LEU A 282 -7.26 -8.13 20.26
N ALA A 283 -6.69 -8.56 21.40
CA ALA A 283 -7.48 -8.92 22.56
C ALA A 283 -8.22 -7.71 23.17
N VAL A 284 -7.72 -6.47 22.97
CA VAL A 284 -8.42 -5.25 23.41
C VAL A 284 -9.81 -5.16 22.79
N THR A 285 -9.98 -5.53 21.51
CA THR A 285 -11.28 -5.45 20.82
C THR A 285 -12.35 -6.31 21.51
N ARG A 286 -11.96 -7.48 22.05
CA ARG A 286 -12.88 -8.34 22.82
C ARG A 286 -13.40 -7.66 24.08
N PHE A 287 -12.52 -7.00 24.83
CA PHE A 287 -12.90 -6.28 26.05
C PHE A 287 -13.67 -4.99 25.74
N LEU A 288 -13.41 -4.35 24.60
CA LEU A 288 -14.20 -3.22 24.12
C LEU A 288 -15.60 -3.62 23.70
N GLU A 289 -15.80 -4.81 23.11
CA GLU A 289 -17.13 -5.31 22.73
C GLU A 289 -18.11 -5.26 23.91
N ASP A 290 -17.71 -5.81 25.07
CA ASP A 290 -18.57 -5.82 26.29
C ASP A 290 -18.90 -4.39 26.74
N LYS A 291 -17.93 -3.47 26.65
CA LYS A 291 -18.14 -2.08 27.03
C LYS A 291 -19.02 -1.32 26.05
N MET A 292 -18.87 -1.56 24.75
CA MET A 292 -19.71 -0.98 23.70
C MET A 292 -21.16 -1.42 23.91
N ARG A 293 -21.40 -2.71 24.15
CA ARG A 293 -22.75 -3.25 24.41
C ARG A 293 -23.36 -2.67 25.68
N SER A 294 -22.60 -2.66 26.79
CA SER A 294 -23.11 -2.18 28.10
C SER A 294 -23.45 -0.69 28.11
N ARG A 295 -22.79 0.11 27.29
CA ARG A 295 -23.01 1.56 27.15
C ARG A 295 -23.83 1.96 25.93
N ASN A 296 -24.25 1.00 25.11
CA ASN A 296 -24.94 1.23 23.84
C ASN A 296 -24.15 2.19 22.91
N ILE A 297 -22.85 1.94 22.78
CA ILE A 297 -21.92 2.72 21.93
C ILE A 297 -21.65 1.95 20.65
N VAL A 298 -21.75 2.62 19.49
CA VAL A 298 -21.38 2.10 18.18
C VAL A 298 -20.26 2.97 17.58
N ALA A 299 -19.17 2.35 17.16
CA ALA A 299 -18.08 3.06 16.47
C ALA A 299 -18.50 3.50 15.06
N ASN A 300 -18.07 4.69 14.63
CA ASN A 300 -18.28 5.16 13.26
C ASN A 300 -17.48 4.34 12.26
N PHE A 301 -16.19 4.14 12.55
CA PHE A 301 -15.36 3.32 11.67
C PHE A 301 -14.20 2.67 12.43
N ALA A 302 -13.72 1.56 11.87
CA ALA A 302 -12.40 1.03 12.14
C ALA A 302 -11.49 1.33 10.94
N LEU A 303 -10.20 1.60 11.19
CA LEU A 303 -9.27 2.11 10.19
C LEU A 303 -8.00 1.26 10.13
N GLY A 304 -7.41 1.17 8.97
CA GLY A 304 -6.05 0.66 8.76
C GLY A 304 -6.03 -0.79 8.32
N GLY A 305 -5.30 -1.64 9.03
CA GLY A 305 -5.30 -3.08 8.76
C GLY A 305 -6.52 -3.74 9.37
N ILE A 306 -7.41 -4.27 8.56
CA ILE A 306 -8.65 -4.89 9.02
C ILE A 306 -8.44 -6.38 9.30
N THR A 307 -8.98 -6.84 10.42
CA THR A 307 -8.89 -8.23 10.91
C THR A 307 -10.26 -8.87 10.98
N ALA A 308 -10.31 -10.20 11.05
CA ALA A 308 -11.53 -10.96 11.29
C ALA A 308 -12.30 -10.48 12.53
N THR A 309 -11.60 -10.06 13.58
CA THR A 309 -12.24 -9.54 14.81
C THR A 309 -12.97 -8.21 14.55
N MET A 310 -12.41 -7.33 13.73
CA MET A 310 -13.09 -6.09 13.36
C MET A 310 -14.29 -6.34 12.45
N VAL A 311 -14.17 -7.32 11.54
CA VAL A 311 -15.30 -7.77 10.71
C VAL A 311 -16.42 -8.31 11.59
N ASP A 312 -16.12 -9.15 12.58
CA ASP A 312 -17.09 -9.69 13.53
C ASP A 312 -17.80 -8.58 14.33
N LEU A 313 -17.07 -7.58 14.83
CA LEU A 313 -17.68 -6.41 15.49
C LEU A 313 -18.59 -5.61 14.55
N HIS A 314 -18.19 -5.47 13.28
CA HIS A 314 -19.01 -4.80 12.27
C HIS A 314 -20.31 -5.58 11.97
N GLU A 315 -20.21 -6.89 11.77
CA GLU A 315 -21.37 -7.77 11.52
C GLU A 315 -22.34 -7.79 12.73
N LYS A 316 -21.83 -7.62 13.94
CA LYS A 316 -22.62 -7.44 15.17
C LYS A 316 -23.25 -6.04 15.31
N GLY A 317 -23.01 -5.12 14.36
CA GLY A 317 -23.52 -3.76 14.36
C GLY A 317 -22.80 -2.80 15.32
N LEU A 318 -21.64 -3.17 15.84
CA LEU A 318 -20.84 -2.36 16.77
C LEU A 318 -19.86 -1.40 16.06
N ILE A 319 -19.59 -1.62 14.78
CA ILE A 319 -18.80 -0.72 13.92
C ILE A 319 -19.59 -0.47 12.64
N ARG A 320 -19.80 0.79 12.26
CA ARG A 320 -20.59 1.15 11.08
C ARG A 320 -19.87 0.93 9.75
N LYS A 321 -18.56 1.25 9.69
CA LYS A 321 -17.74 1.17 8.49
C LYS A 321 -16.36 0.58 8.80
N LEU A 322 -15.81 -0.16 7.85
CA LEU A 322 -14.43 -0.62 7.87
C LEU A 322 -13.68 0.10 6.74
N LEU A 323 -12.61 0.82 7.06
CA LEU A 323 -11.74 1.50 6.10
C LEU A 323 -10.43 0.73 6.00
N ASP A 324 -10.30 -0.09 4.98
CA ASP A 324 -9.28 -1.12 4.82
C ASP A 324 -8.17 -0.68 3.86
N VAL A 325 -6.98 -0.44 4.39
CA VAL A 325 -5.77 -0.21 3.60
C VAL A 325 -5.01 -1.51 3.32
N GLN A 326 -5.23 -2.52 4.17
CA GLN A 326 -4.65 -3.86 4.04
C GLN A 326 -5.47 -4.87 4.84
N SER A 327 -6.06 -5.85 4.19
CA SER A 327 -6.73 -6.95 4.87
C SER A 327 -5.70 -7.87 5.53
N PHE A 328 -5.85 -8.14 6.83
CA PHE A 328 -4.85 -8.90 7.57
C PHE A 328 -5.09 -10.40 7.61
N ASP A 329 -6.27 -10.82 7.19
CA ASP A 329 -6.62 -12.24 7.10
C ASP A 329 -7.67 -12.50 6.01
N ARG A 330 -7.93 -13.78 5.76
CA ARG A 330 -8.86 -14.22 4.72
C ARG A 330 -10.29 -13.72 4.97
N ASN A 331 -10.74 -13.65 6.23
CA ASN A 331 -12.10 -13.19 6.54
C ASN A 331 -12.25 -11.71 6.20
N ALA A 332 -11.25 -10.89 6.49
CA ALA A 332 -11.22 -9.48 6.10
C ALA A 332 -11.28 -9.33 4.56
N ALA A 333 -10.44 -10.07 3.82
CA ALA A 333 -10.45 -10.05 2.37
C ALA A 333 -11.80 -10.49 1.78
N GLN A 334 -12.43 -11.50 2.35
CA GLN A 334 -13.77 -11.97 1.93
C GLN A 334 -14.89 -10.98 2.29
N SER A 335 -14.77 -10.29 3.43
CA SER A 335 -15.70 -9.23 3.82
C SER A 335 -15.60 -8.06 2.86
N LEU A 336 -14.39 -7.64 2.50
CA LEU A 336 -14.14 -6.57 1.52
C LEU A 336 -14.83 -6.86 0.18
N ALA A 337 -14.77 -8.10 -0.29
CA ALA A 337 -15.40 -8.53 -1.55
C ALA A 337 -16.93 -8.45 -1.57
N ARG A 338 -17.60 -8.47 -0.41
CA ARG A 338 -19.06 -8.67 -0.32
C ARG A 338 -19.80 -7.57 0.40
N ASN A 339 -19.15 -6.87 1.30
CA ASN A 339 -19.80 -5.92 2.20
C ASN A 339 -19.58 -4.47 1.74
N PRO A 340 -20.63 -3.74 1.32
CA PRO A 340 -20.50 -2.37 0.84
C PRO A 340 -20.07 -1.38 1.94
N ASN A 341 -20.11 -1.77 3.20
CA ASN A 341 -19.63 -0.99 4.34
C ASN A 341 -18.17 -1.31 4.73
N HIS A 342 -17.57 -2.29 4.09
CA HIS A 342 -16.14 -2.58 4.14
C HIS A 342 -15.50 -1.97 2.89
N ILE A 343 -14.79 -0.88 3.09
CA ILE A 343 -14.35 0.04 2.02
C ILE A 343 -12.83 -0.05 1.90
N GLU A 344 -12.37 -0.38 0.70
CA GLU A 344 -10.96 -0.28 0.37
C GLU A 344 -10.52 1.17 0.26
N ILE A 345 -9.38 1.52 0.85
CA ILE A 345 -8.79 2.85 0.78
C ILE A 345 -7.32 2.78 0.39
N SER A 346 -6.83 3.78 -0.34
CA SER A 346 -5.40 3.89 -0.62
C SER A 346 -4.60 4.24 0.64
N ALA A 347 -3.31 3.90 0.66
CA ALA A 347 -2.43 4.31 1.73
C ALA A 347 -2.26 5.85 1.79
N ASN A 348 -2.52 6.56 0.69
CA ASN A 348 -2.61 8.01 0.67
C ASN A 348 -3.79 8.50 1.50
N GLN A 349 -4.99 7.98 1.25
CA GLN A 349 -6.19 8.30 2.02
C GLN A 349 -6.05 7.83 3.48
N TYR A 350 -5.36 6.72 3.73
CA TYR A 350 -5.16 6.19 5.07
C TYR A 350 -4.42 7.16 5.97
N ALA A 351 -3.18 7.54 5.64
CA ALA A 351 -2.28 8.15 6.60
C ALA A 351 -1.26 9.15 6.01
N ASN A 352 -1.44 9.64 4.78
CA ASN A 352 -0.53 10.64 4.24
C ASN A 352 -0.81 12.01 4.85
N TRP A 353 0.05 12.43 5.78
CA TRP A 353 -0.03 13.71 6.44
C TRP A 353 0.16 14.92 5.50
N GLY A 354 0.75 14.74 4.32
CA GLY A 354 0.87 15.76 3.27
C GLY A 354 -0.35 15.84 2.35
N SER A 355 -1.36 14.97 2.51
CA SER A 355 -2.59 15.01 1.72
C SER A 355 -3.55 16.09 2.21
N LYS A 356 -4.60 16.36 1.44
CA LYS A 356 -5.65 17.32 1.79
C LYS A 356 -6.59 16.83 2.90
N GLY A 357 -6.39 15.64 3.42
CA GLY A 357 -7.14 15.02 4.51
C GLY A 357 -6.94 13.52 4.53
N ALA A 358 -6.25 13.01 5.54
CA ALA A 358 -6.08 11.58 5.77
C ALA A 358 -7.14 11.07 6.75
N SER A 359 -7.54 9.79 6.61
CA SER A 359 -8.51 9.18 7.52
C SER A 359 -7.99 9.12 8.96
N VAL A 360 -6.67 9.03 9.14
CA VAL A 360 -6.02 9.06 10.46
C VAL A 360 -6.28 10.35 11.22
N ASP A 361 -6.56 11.47 10.53
CA ASP A 361 -6.88 12.76 11.16
C ASP A 361 -8.23 12.74 11.91
N ARG A 362 -9.03 11.71 11.70
CA ARG A 362 -10.34 11.48 12.31
C ARG A 362 -10.34 10.30 13.28
N LEU A 363 -9.15 9.79 13.63
CA LEU A 363 -9.00 8.60 14.45
C LEU A 363 -8.91 8.97 15.93
N ASP A 364 -9.86 8.48 16.74
CA ASP A 364 -9.96 8.78 18.17
C ASP A 364 -9.09 7.86 19.03
N VAL A 365 -9.04 6.57 18.69
CA VAL A 365 -8.38 5.54 19.50
C VAL A 365 -7.48 4.67 18.65
N VAL A 366 -6.22 4.56 19.05
CA VAL A 366 -5.23 3.66 18.44
C VAL A 366 -4.65 2.73 19.49
N VAL A 367 -4.67 1.43 19.23
CA VAL A 367 -4.06 0.42 20.11
C VAL A 367 -2.91 -0.23 19.37
N LEU A 368 -1.71 0.14 19.76
CA LEU A 368 -0.46 -0.42 19.26
C LEU A 368 0.39 -0.90 20.42
N SER A 369 1.37 -1.74 20.13
CA SER A 369 2.34 -2.16 21.13
C SER A 369 3.67 -1.43 20.94
N ALA A 370 4.54 -1.43 21.93
CA ALA A 370 5.87 -0.86 21.91
C ALA A 370 6.91 -1.89 22.39
N LEU A 371 8.15 -1.72 21.97
CA LEU A 371 9.29 -2.45 22.54
C LEU A 371 9.69 -1.84 23.87
N GLU A 372 9.79 -0.51 23.88
CA GLU A 372 10.23 0.28 25.04
C GLU A 372 9.41 1.56 25.12
N VAL A 373 9.12 2.00 26.35
CA VAL A 373 8.50 3.28 26.67
C VAL A 373 9.29 3.88 27.82
N ASP A 374 9.79 5.09 27.66
CA ASP A 374 10.49 5.79 28.73
C ASP A 374 9.52 6.53 29.68
N THR A 375 10.08 7.13 30.75
CA THR A 375 9.29 7.88 31.73
C THR A 375 8.70 9.18 31.21
N HIS A 376 9.08 9.63 30.02
CA HIS A 376 8.53 10.79 29.32
C HIS A 376 7.54 10.38 28.22
N PHE A 377 7.16 9.10 28.16
CA PHE A 377 6.28 8.51 27.15
C PHE A 377 6.84 8.54 25.71
N ASN A 378 8.17 8.63 25.54
CA ASN A 378 8.76 8.34 24.24
C ASN A 378 8.69 6.84 23.99
N VAL A 379 8.32 6.46 22.76
CA VAL A 379 8.02 5.09 22.38
C VAL A 379 8.99 4.61 21.33
N ASN A 380 9.70 3.51 21.60
CA ASN A 380 10.53 2.81 20.64
C ASN A 380 9.79 1.58 20.09
N VAL A 381 9.70 1.48 18.77
CA VAL A 381 9.08 0.35 18.05
C VAL A 381 10.00 -0.26 16.99
N LEU A 382 11.24 0.23 16.84
CA LEU A 382 12.11 -0.13 15.72
C LEU A 382 13.29 -1.00 16.13
N THR A 383 13.98 -0.66 17.21
CA THR A 383 15.23 -1.31 17.59
C THR A 383 15.16 -1.92 18.98
N GLY A 384 15.82 -3.03 19.18
CA GLY A 384 16.11 -3.57 20.50
C GLY A 384 17.13 -2.69 21.24
N SER A 385 17.34 -2.97 22.54
CA SER A 385 18.34 -2.28 23.38
C SER A 385 19.78 -2.50 22.93
N ASP A 386 20.02 -3.47 22.07
CA ASP A 386 21.30 -3.74 21.39
C ASP A 386 21.49 -2.94 20.10
N GLY A 387 20.51 -2.10 19.71
CA GLY A 387 20.50 -1.34 18.46
C GLY A 387 20.11 -2.14 17.23
N GLY A 388 19.88 -3.44 17.35
CA GLY A 388 19.42 -4.29 16.25
C GLY A 388 17.98 -3.98 15.85
N ILE A 389 17.68 -4.08 14.55
CA ILE A 389 16.32 -3.93 14.06
C ILE A 389 15.47 -5.10 14.57
N ALA A 390 14.65 -4.85 15.56
CA ALA A 390 13.84 -5.86 16.22
C ALA A 390 12.44 -5.96 15.65
N VAL A 391 11.93 -4.86 15.07
CA VAL A 391 10.56 -4.80 14.64
C VAL A 391 10.38 -3.97 13.37
N ALA A 392 9.47 -4.45 12.59
CA ALA A 392 8.81 -3.68 11.56
C ALA A 392 7.56 -3.04 12.09
N ALA A 393 7.16 -1.93 11.51
CA ALA A 393 5.87 -1.29 11.76
C ALA A 393 4.74 -2.33 11.90
N GLY A 394 4.00 -2.30 13.00
CA GLY A 394 2.88 -3.19 13.28
C GLY A 394 3.20 -4.45 14.09
N ARG A 395 4.45 -4.67 14.49
CA ARG A 395 4.79 -5.62 15.55
C ARG A 395 5.44 -4.88 16.69
N ALA A 396 4.68 -4.27 17.45
CA ALA A 396 5.06 -4.30 18.81
C ALA A 396 4.48 -5.60 19.33
N ALA A 397 5.33 -6.46 19.74
CA ALA A 397 5.24 -7.86 20.10
C ALA A 397 3.90 -8.35 20.60
#